data_27c2b51c5c9e37549deace1d7339196c
#
_entry.id   27c2b51c5c9e37549deace1d7339196c
#
_cell.length_a   1.000
_cell.length_b   1.000
_cell.length_c   1.000
_cell.angle_alpha   90.00
_cell.angle_beta   90.00
_cell.angle_gamma   90.00
#
_symmetry.space_group_name_H-M   'P 1'
#
loop_
_entity.id
_entity.type
_entity.pdbx_description
1 polymer ?
#
loop_
_entity_poly.entity_id
_entity_poly.type
_entity_poly.pdbx_seq_one_letter_code
_entity_poly.pdbx_strand_id
1 'polypeptide(L)'
;TGVCHTDAFTLSGEDPEGIFPAILGHEGAGVVYAVGEGVTSVEVGDHVIPLYTAECGVCKMCTSGKTNLCSAVRETQGKGLMPDGTSRFSKDGEPIYHYMGCSTFSEYTVLPEISLAKVNKTAPLEEVCLLGCGVTTGMGAVLKTAKVQEGDTVAIFGLGGIGLSAIIGARMAGAGRIIG
;
A
#
# COMPACT_ATOMS: atom_id res chain seq x y z
N THR A 1 -2.18 11.52 1.74
CA THR A 1 -1.34 10.55 1.03
C THR A 1 0.11 10.98 1.06
N GLY A 2 1.03 10.00 1.18
CA GLY A 2 2.45 10.18 0.98
C GLY A 2 2.82 10.20 -0.51
N VAL A 3 4.04 10.68 -0.81
CA VAL A 3 4.64 10.64 -2.15
C VAL A 3 5.84 9.69 -2.10
N CYS A 4 5.73 8.57 -2.77
CA CYS A 4 6.77 7.56 -2.84
C CYS A 4 7.62 7.72 -4.10
N HIS A 5 8.89 7.29 -4.05
CA HIS A 5 9.75 7.28 -5.23
C HIS A 5 9.19 6.37 -6.35
N THR A 6 8.39 5.36 -5.99
CA THR A 6 7.69 4.50 -6.95
C THR A 6 6.73 5.30 -7.83
N ASP A 7 5.99 6.26 -7.25
CA ASP A 7 5.12 7.16 -8.04
C ASP A 7 5.95 8.01 -9.01
N ALA A 8 7.09 8.55 -8.54
CA ALA A 8 7.98 9.35 -9.37
C ALA A 8 8.61 8.54 -10.51
N PHE A 9 8.99 7.29 -10.25
CA PHE A 9 9.53 6.37 -11.25
C PHE A 9 8.50 6.04 -12.32
N THR A 10 7.26 5.72 -11.94
CA THR A 10 6.18 5.49 -12.91
C THR A 10 5.89 6.77 -13.71
N LEU A 11 5.83 7.93 -13.04
CA LEU A 11 5.58 9.22 -13.71
C LEU A 11 6.67 9.59 -14.72
N SER A 12 7.93 9.19 -14.50
CA SER A 12 9.04 9.45 -15.42
C SER A 12 8.91 8.70 -16.76
N GLY A 13 8.05 7.66 -16.82
CA GLY A 13 7.91 6.78 -17.97
C GLY A 13 8.98 5.67 -18.04
N GLU A 14 9.84 5.54 -17.04
CA GLU A 14 10.86 4.49 -16.97
C GLU A 14 10.30 3.16 -16.46
N ASP A 15 9.12 3.20 -15.82
CA ASP A 15 8.42 2.01 -15.32
C ASP A 15 7.77 1.25 -16.47
N PRO A 16 8.23 0.02 -16.79
CA PRO A 16 7.68 -0.77 -17.89
C PRO A 16 6.23 -1.26 -17.62
N GLU A 17 5.80 -1.23 -16.35
CA GLU A 17 4.43 -1.57 -15.95
C GLU A 17 3.52 -0.32 -15.86
N GLY A 18 4.06 0.86 -16.09
CA GLY A 18 3.31 2.13 -16.07
C GLY A 18 2.26 2.20 -17.17
N ILE A 19 1.03 2.49 -16.79
CA ILE A 19 -0.10 2.65 -17.72
C ILE A 19 -0.66 4.06 -17.56
N PHE A 20 -0.91 4.74 -18.68
CA PHE A 20 -1.44 6.10 -18.71
C PHE A 20 -2.62 6.22 -19.69
N PRO A 21 -3.59 7.13 -19.44
CA PRO A 21 -3.65 8.04 -18.30
C PRO A 21 -4.04 7.32 -17.00
N ALA A 22 -3.42 7.69 -15.88
CA ALA A 22 -3.67 7.10 -14.58
C ALA A 22 -3.68 8.14 -13.45
N ILE A 23 -4.38 7.84 -12.37
CA ILE A 23 -4.25 8.56 -11.12
C ILE A 23 -3.27 7.77 -10.24
N LEU A 24 -2.11 8.37 -9.96
CA LEU A 24 -1.06 7.76 -9.14
C LEU A 24 -1.40 7.82 -7.64
N GLY A 25 -0.43 7.45 -6.80
CA GLY A 25 -0.55 7.43 -5.35
C GLY A 25 -0.99 6.09 -4.78
N HIS A 26 -0.25 5.60 -3.76
CA HIS A 26 -0.52 4.32 -3.10
C HIS A 26 -0.27 4.34 -1.59
N GLU A 27 0.19 5.47 -1.04
CA GLU A 27 0.41 5.68 0.39
C GLU A 27 -0.71 6.54 0.97
N GLY A 28 -1.95 6.07 0.88
CA GLY A 28 -3.13 6.81 1.29
C GLY A 28 -3.62 6.49 2.69
N ALA A 29 -4.43 7.37 3.22
CA ALA A 29 -5.37 7.12 4.30
C ALA A 29 -6.61 7.97 4.06
N GLY A 30 -7.75 7.51 4.54
CA GLY A 30 -8.99 8.23 4.33
C GLY A 30 -10.12 7.76 5.23
N VAL A 31 -11.27 8.38 5.03
CA VAL A 31 -12.50 8.03 5.72
C VAL A 31 -13.46 7.40 4.71
N VAL A 32 -14.05 6.28 5.07
CA VAL A 32 -15.06 5.62 4.24
C VAL A 32 -16.26 6.55 4.08
N TYR A 33 -16.51 7.00 2.86
CA TYR A 33 -17.61 7.90 2.53
C TYR A 33 -18.90 7.16 2.14
N ALA A 34 -18.74 6.05 1.42
CA ALA A 34 -19.84 5.18 1.00
C ALA A 34 -19.34 3.74 0.88
N VAL A 35 -20.24 2.78 0.99
CA VAL A 35 -19.98 1.36 0.80
C VAL A 35 -20.90 0.79 -0.27
N GLY A 36 -20.38 -0.16 -1.06
CA GLY A 36 -21.15 -0.90 -2.04
C GLY A 36 -21.99 -2.00 -1.41
N GLU A 37 -22.85 -2.60 -2.22
CA GLU A 37 -23.65 -3.76 -1.81
C GLU A 37 -22.74 -4.93 -1.44
N GLY A 38 -23.04 -5.61 -0.33
CA GLY A 38 -22.30 -6.77 0.15
C GLY A 38 -21.04 -6.47 0.95
N VAL A 39 -20.64 -5.19 1.09
CA VAL A 39 -19.51 -4.80 1.95
C VAL A 39 -19.87 -5.02 3.41
N THR A 40 -18.98 -5.70 4.15
CA THR A 40 -19.22 -6.08 5.56
C THR A 40 -18.06 -5.76 6.48
N SER A 41 -16.85 -5.52 5.97
CA SER A 41 -15.65 -5.30 6.78
C SER A 41 -15.45 -3.86 7.21
N VAL A 42 -16.07 -2.91 6.51
CA VAL A 42 -16.00 -1.47 6.78
C VAL A 42 -17.38 -0.82 6.70
N GLU A 43 -17.53 0.32 7.37
CA GLU A 43 -18.74 1.14 7.35
C GLU A 43 -18.41 2.62 7.13
N VAL A 44 -19.41 3.40 6.75
CA VAL A 44 -19.26 4.86 6.59
C VAL A 44 -18.74 5.49 7.88
N GLY A 45 -17.71 6.31 7.76
CA GLY A 45 -17.02 6.95 8.88
C GLY A 45 -15.87 6.14 9.48
N ASP A 46 -15.57 4.95 8.96
CA ASP A 46 -14.34 4.24 9.32
C ASP A 46 -13.11 4.90 8.73
N HIS A 47 -12.03 4.95 9.51
CA HIS A 47 -10.72 5.36 9.03
C HIS A 47 -9.98 4.13 8.48
N VAL A 48 -9.42 4.27 7.27
CA VAL A 48 -8.81 3.16 6.55
C VAL A 48 -7.51 3.55 5.86
N ILE A 49 -6.64 2.56 5.67
CA ILE A 49 -5.43 2.64 4.86
C ILE A 49 -5.60 1.68 3.68
N PRO A 50 -5.45 2.13 2.43
CA PRO A 50 -5.39 1.27 1.26
C PRO A 50 -4.17 0.34 1.26
N LEU A 51 -4.34 -0.86 0.74
CA LEU A 51 -3.30 -1.86 0.56
C LEU A 51 -3.12 -2.11 -0.94
N TYR A 52 -1.97 -1.73 -1.48
CA TYR A 52 -1.65 -1.96 -2.89
C TYR A 52 -1.33 -3.44 -3.20
N THR A 53 -1.11 -4.26 -2.18
CA THR A 53 -0.94 -5.71 -2.30
C THR A 53 -2.19 -6.44 -1.81
N ALA A 54 -3.35 -6.11 -2.36
CA ALA A 54 -4.61 -6.78 -2.05
C ALA A 54 -4.56 -8.29 -2.32
N GLU A 55 -5.45 -9.02 -1.70
CA GLU A 55 -5.55 -10.48 -1.83
C GLU A 55 -6.97 -10.93 -2.20
N CYS A 56 -7.10 -12.05 -2.88
CA CYS A 56 -8.41 -12.63 -3.18
C CYS A 56 -8.90 -13.62 -2.11
N GLY A 57 -8.05 -14.02 -1.18
CA GLY A 57 -8.34 -14.99 -0.11
C GLY A 57 -8.43 -16.46 -0.56
N VAL A 58 -8.54 -16.76 -1.86
CA VAL A 58 -8.88 -18.11 -2.35
C VAL A 58 -7.81 -18.74 -3.26
N CYS A 59 -6.91 -17.97 -3.86
CA CYS A 59 -5.87 -18.56 -4.73
C CYS A 59 -4.82 -19.33 -3.90
N LYS A 60 -4.02 -20.16 -4.58
CA LYS A 60 -2.98 -20.98 -3.96
C LYS A 60 -2.02 -20.16 -3.09
N MET A 61 -1.70 -18.95 -3.50
CA MET A 61 -0.80 -18.08 -2.74
C MET A 61 -1.49 -17.59 -1.45
N CYS A 62 -2.72 -17.13 -1.53
CA CYS A 62 -3.48 -16.67 -0.37
C CYS A 62 -3.68 -17.81 0.65
N THR A 63 -4.11 -18.99 0.18
CA THR A 63 -4.33 -20.14 1.05
C THR A 63 -3.05 -20.72 1.66
N SER A 64 -1.88 -20.43 1.08
CA SER A 64 -0.58 -20.79 1.64
C SER A 64 0.01 -19.77 2.63
N GLY A 65 -0.72 -18.67 2.91
CA GLY A 65 -0.28 -17.58 3.78
C GLY A 65 0.66 -16.56 3.10
N LYS A 66 0.87 -16.67 1.80
CA LYS A 66 1.67 -15.72 1.00
C LYS A 66 0.77 -14.76 0.24
N THR A 67 -0.08 -14.06 0.96
CA THR A 67 -1.16 -13.24 0.40
C THR A 67 -0.66 -12.08 -0.47
N ASN A 68 0.52 -11.55 -0.15
CA ASN A 68 1.23 -10.55 -0.94
C ASN A 68 1.64 -11.03 -2.34
N LEU A 69 1.54 -12.34 -2.63
CA LEU A 69 1.80 -12.94 -3.95
C LEU A 69 0.50 -13.37 -4.64
N CYS A 70 -0.63 -12.79 -4.28
CA CYS A 70 -1.93 -13.12 -4.88
C CYS A 70 -1.88 -12.99 -6.41
N SER A 71 -2.13 -14.11 -7.11
CA SER A 71 -2.10 -14.13 -8.58
C SER A 71 -3.34 -13.49 -9.19
N ALA A 72 -4.51 -13.65 -8.54
CA ALA A 72 -5.78 -13.13 -9.08
C ALA A 72 -5.82 -11.59 -9.13
N VAL A 73 -5.27 -10.92 -8.12
CA VAL A 73 -5.24 -9.43 -8.09
C VAL A 73 -4.36 -8.87 -9.20
N ARG A 74 -3.25 -9.52 -9.52
CA ARG A 74 -2.35 -9.05 -10.59
C ARG A 74 -2.96 -9.06 -11.99
N GLU A 75 -3.95 -9.90 -12.22
CA GLU A 75 -4.60 -9.99 -13.54
C GLU A 75 -5.35 -8.70 -13.92
N THR A 76 -5.89 -7.98 -12.97
CA THR A 76 -6.62 -6.72 -13.20
C THR A 76 -5.82 -5.50 -12.75
N GLN A 77 -5.21 -5.54 -11.58
CA GLN A 77 -4.44 -4.43 -11.03
C GLN A 77 -3.26 -4.04 -11.93
N GLY A 78 -2.54 -5.00 -12.51
CA GLY A 78 -1.47 -4.76 -13.48
C GLY A 78 -1.95 -4.12 -14.79
N LYS A 79 -3.25 -4.10 -15.04
CA LYS A 79 -3.90 -3.42 -16.17
C LYS A 79 -4.54 -2.09 -15.76
N GLY A 80 -4.33 -1.64 -14.55
CA GLY A 80 -4.95 -0.42 -14.02
C GLY A 80 -6.46 -0.52 -13.82
N LEU A 81 -6.97 -1.73 -13.57
CA LEU A 81 -8.40 -2.00 -13.48
C LEU A 81 -8.78 -2.55 -12.09
N MET A 82 -10.04 -2.37 -11.74
CA MET A 82 -10.67 -3.01 -10.58
C MET A 82 -10.85 -4.53 -10.85
N PRO A 83 -11.13 -5.35 -9.82
CA PRO A 83 -11.33 -6.80 -9.96
C PRO A 83 -12.40 -7.21 -10.98
N ASP A 84 -13.36 -6.33 -11.25
CA ASP A 84 -14.42 -6.54 -12.28
C ASP A 84 -13.97 -6.17 -13.71
N GLY A 85 -12.71 -5.80 -13.89
CA GLY A 85 -12.14 -5.44 -15.19
C GLY A 85 -12.51 -4.04 -15.69
N THR A 86 -13.04 -3.17 -14.83
CA THR A 86 -13.41 -1.79 -15.19
C THR A 86 -12.61 -0.75 -14.42
N SER A 87 -12.61 0.51 -14.89
CA SER A 87 -12.12 1.65 -14.10
C SER A 87 -13.28 2.41 -13.46
N ARG A 88 -13.00 3.03 -12.30
CA ARG A 88 -13.93 3.95 -11.63
C ARG A 88 -13.64 5.41 -11.93
N PHE A 89 -12.60 5.67 -12.71
CA PHE A 89 -12.21 7.02 -13.10
C PHE A 89 -12.41 7.23 -14.59
N SER A 90 -12.86 8.42 -14.95
CA SER A 90 -12.99 8.83 -16.35
C SER A 90 -12.82 10.35 -16.47
N LYS A 91 -12.38 10.78 -17.65
CA LYS A 91 -12.35 12.19 -18.05
C LYS A 91 -12.89 12.29 -19.46
N ASP A 92 -13.86 13.15 -19.67
CA ASP A 92 -14.51 13.39 -20.98
C ASP A 92 -15.03 12.10 -21.65
N GLY A 93 -15.47 11.12 -20.84
CA GLY A 93 -15.96 9.82 -21.28
C GLY A 93 -14.89 8.76 -21.50
N GLU A 94 -13.61 9.12 -21.46
CA GLU A 94 -12.50 8.18 -21.61
C GLU A 94 -12.04 7.66 -20.23
N PRO A 95 -11.68 6.36 -20.12
CA PRO A 95 -11.25 5.78 -18.85
C PRO A 95 -9.88 6.32 -18.43
N ILE A 96 -9.73 6.55 -17.13
CA ILE A 96 -8.45 6.81 -16.47
C ILE A 96 -8.13 5.58 -15.62
N TYR A 97 -6.91 5.04 -15.73
CA TYR A 97 -6.53 3.81 -15.05
C TYR A 97 -6.26 4.02 -13.56
N HIS A 98 -6.51 2.97 -12.79
CA HIS A 98 -6.09 2.87 -11.41
C HIS A 98 -4.58 2.61 -11.33
N TYR A 99 -3.94 3.17 -10.33
CA TYR A 99 -2.54 2.88 -9.99
C TYR A 99 -2.48 2.02 -8.73
N MET A 100 -1.89 0.84 -8.87
CA MET A 100 -1.75 -0.14 -7.77
C MET A 100 -3.07 -0.46 -7.04
N GLY A 101 -4.22 -0.31 -7.71
CA GLY A 101 -5.53 -0.48 -7.12
C GLY A 101 -5.89 0.56 -6.05
N CYS A 102 -5.08 1.61 -5.87
CA CYS A 102 -5.22 2.61 -4.81
C CYS A 102 -5.59 4.00 -5.34
N SER A 103 -4.79 4.56 -6.25
CA SER A 103 -5.01 5.89 -6.86
C SER A 103 -5.26 7.01 -5.84
N THR A 104 -4.38 7.11 -4.84
CA THR A 104 -4.62 7.98 -3.68
C THR A 104 -4.29 9.46 -3.92
N PHE A 105 -3.76 9.85 -5.10
CA PHE A 105 -3.63 11.26 -5.50
C PHE A 105 -4.95 11.80 -6.04
N SER A 106 -6.03 11.48 -5.36
CA SER A 106 -7.39 11.93 -5.63
C SER A 106 -8.14 12.22 -4.33
N GLU A 107 -9.15 13.07 -4.39
CA GLU A 107 -10.01 13.36 -3.24
C GLU A 107 -10.86 12.15 -2.85
N TYR A 108 -11.27 11.37 -3.83
CA TYR A 108 -12.02 10.12 -3.66
C TYR A 108 -11.42 9.01 -4.49
N THR A 109 -11.40 7.81 -3.93
CA THR A 109 -11.04 6.59 -4.66
C THR A 109 -12.01 5.46 -4.30
N VAL A 110 -12.12 4.48 -5.19
CA VAL A 110 -12.93 3.28 -4.96
C VAL A 110 -12.00 2.09 -4.88
N LEU A 111 -12.13 1.32 -3.81
CA LEU A 111 -11.29 0.16 -3.54
C LEU A 111 -12.15 -1.05 -3.17
N PRO A 112 -11.70 -2.28 -3.48
CA PRO A 112 -12.28 -3.47 -2.88
C PRO A 112 -12.11 -3.45 -1.35
N GLU A 113 -13.11 -3.91 -0.59
CA GLU A 113 -13.02 -3.96 0.88
C GLU A 113 -11.82 -4.77 1.39
N ILE A 114 -11.41 -5.83 0.65
CA ILE A 114 -10.23 -6.66 0.95
C ILE A 114 -8.91 -5.87 0.86
N SER A 115 -8.91 -4.72 0.18
CA SER A 115 -7.75 -3.83 0.02
C SER A 115 -7.69 -2.74 1.09
N LEU A 116 -8.44 -2.86 2.17
CA LEU A 116 -8.53 -1.85 3.21
C LEU A 116 -8.12 -2.42 4.58
N ALA A 117 -7.28 -1.68 5.30
CA ALA A 117 -7.01 -1.91 6.71
C ALA A 117 -7.69 -0.82 7.55
N LYS A 118 -8.60 -1.21 8.46
CA LYS A 118 -9.19 -0.28 9.43
C LYS A 118 -8.14 0.17 10.43
N VAL A 119 -8.13 1.45 10.72
CA VAL A 119 -7.30 2.06 11.77
C VAL A 119 -8.17 2.78 12.78
N ASN A 120 -7.59 3.13 13.92
CA ASN A 120 -8.31 3.86 14.94
C ASN A 120 -8.77 5.23 14.38
N LYS A 121 -10.02 5.60 14.66
CA LYS A 121 -10.61 6.89 14.23
C LYS A 121 -9.90 8.12 14.80
N THR A 122 -9.07 7.95 15.84
CA THR A 122 -8.23 9.03 16.40
C THR A 122 -6.83 9.08 15.79
N ALA A 123 -6.47 8.13 14.91
CA ALA A 123 -5.17 8.13 14.26
C ALA A 123 -5.07 9.31 13.28
N PRO A 124 -3.96 10.08 13.30
CA PRO A 124 -3.74 11.18 12.37
C PRO A 124 -3.54 10.62 10.95
N LEU A 125 -4.49 10.87 10.05
CA LEU A 125 -4.50 10.28 8.72
C LEU A 125 -3.28 10.70 7.89
N GLU A 126 -2.78 11.91 8.09
CA GLU A 126 -1.58 12.47 7.46
C GLU A 126 -0.28 11.74 7.83
N GLU A 127 -0.27 11.01 8.95
CA GLU A 127 0.88 10.22 9.40
C GLU A 127 0.70 8.74 9.04
N VAL A 128 -0.48 8.18 9.38
CA VAL A 128 -0.72 6.74 9.20
C VAL A 128 -0.83 6.32 7.74
N CYS A 129 -1.03 7.25 6.81
CA CYS A 129 -1.00 6.95 5.37
C CYS A 129 0.33 6.31 4.94
N LEU A 130 1.45 6.64 5.59
CA LEU A 130 2.77 6.08 5.30
C LEU A 130 2.92 4.60 5.69
N LEU A 131 1.99 4.07 6.49
CA LEU A 131 1.98 2.65 6.87
C LEU A 131 1.68 1.74 5.67
N GLY A 132 1.00 2.25 4.65
CA GLY A 132 0.62 1.48 3.46
C GLY A 132 1.81 1.01 2.62
N CYS A 133 2.97 1.69 2.68
CA CYS A 133 4.15 1.35 1.89
C CYS A 133 5.46 1.52 2.68
N GLY A 134 5.96 2.75 2.78
CA GLY A 134 7.31 3.03 3.24
C GLY A 134 7.64 2.52 4.64
N VAL A 135 6.76 2.75 5.60
CA VAL A 135 6.97 2.33 6.99
C VAL A 135 6.97 0.80 7.10
N THR A 136 5.97 0.15 6.54
CA THR A 136 5.86 -1.33 6.56
C THR A 136 7.01 -1.97 5.81
N THR A 137 7.48 -1.38 4.70
CA THR A 137 8.64 -1.88 3.93
C THR A 137 9.91 -1.81 4.78
N GLY A 138 10.23 -0.68 5.36
CA GLY A 138 11.45 -0.51 6.16
C GLY A 138 11.46 -1.39 7.40
N MET A 139 10.39 -1.41 8.16
CA MET A 139 10.24 -2.26 9.35
C MET A 139 10.27 -3.74 8.97
N GLY A 140 9.56 -4.12 7.91
CA GLY A 140 9.49 -5.51 7.42
C GLY A 140 10.85 -6.04 6.95
N ALA A 141 11.67 -5.21 6.31
CA ALA A 141 13.03 -5.57 5.93
C ALA A 141 13.86 -6.03 7.13
N VAL A 142 13.74 -5.36 8.26
CA VAL A 142 14.47 -5.67 9.49
C VAL A 142 13.84 -6.86 10.24
N LEU A 143 12.53 -6.78 10.49
CA LEU A 143 11.85 -7.73 11.37
C LEU A 143 11.58 -9.08 10.69
N LYS A 144 11.29 -9.08 9.38
CA LYS A 144 10.86 -10.28 8.66
C LYS A 144 11.91 -10.84 7.71
N THR A 145 12.64 -9.98 7.00
CA THR A 145 13.63 -10.41 6.02
C THR A 145 15.00 -10.65 6.66
N ALA A 146 15.58 -9.64 7.29
CA ALA A 146 16.86 -9.76 7.99
C ALA A 146 16.74 -10.54 9.30
N LYS A 147 15.55 -10.53 9.93
CA LYS A 147 15.27 -11.22 11.20
C LYS A 147 16.24 -10.81 12.30
N VAL A 148 16.47 -9.52 12.42
CA VAL A 148 17.33 -8.95 13.46
C VAL A 148 16.86 -9.42 14.83
N GLN A 149 17.83 -9.80 15.66
CA GLN A 149 17.62 -10.30 17.01
C GLN A 149 18.07 -9.28 18.05
N GLU A 150 17.64 -9.48 19.29
CA GLU A 150 18.11 -8.69 20.43
C GLU A 150 19.65 -8.76 20.54
N GLY A 151 20.28 -7.59 20.72
CA GLY A 151 21.72 -7.44 20.81
C GLY A 151 22.48 -7.30 19.51
N ASP A 152 21.84 -7.55 18.36
CA ASP A 152 22.48 -7.42 17.04
C ASP A 152 23.01 -6.01 16.76
N THR A 153 24.05 -5.92 15.93
CA THR A 153 24.52 -4.66 15.35
C THR A 153 23.98 -4.54 13.93
N VAL A 154 23.26 -3.44 13.66
CA VAL A 154 22.59 -3.16 12.38
C VAL A 154 23.19 -1.90 11.76
N ALA A 155 23.62 -1.99 10.50
CA ALA A 155 24.02 -0.84 9.68
C ALA A 155 22.96 -0.59 8.60
N ILE A 156 22.51 0.66 8.49
CA ILE A 156 21.46 1.09 7.54
C ILE A 156 22.04 2.17 6.64
N PHE A 157 22.13 1.86 5.35
CA PHE A 157 22.64 2.78 4.34
C PHE A 157 21.48 3.54 3.69
N GLY A 158 21.46 4.87 3.87
CA GLY A 158 20.39 5.77 3.40
C GLY A 158 19.32 5.99 4.47
N LEU A 159 19.13 7.26 4.83
CA LEU A 159 18.24 7.71 5.91
C LEU A 159 16.99 8.43 5.36
N GLY A 160 16.46 7.95 4.24
CA GLY A 160 15.13 8.33 3.75
C GLY A 160 14.02 7.59 4.50
N GLY A 161 12.78 7.67 4.03
CA GLY A 161 11.61 7.08 4.69
C GLY A 161 11.77 5.59 5.01
N ILE A 162 12.32 4.81 4.08
CA ILE A 162 12.59 3.36 4.28
C ILE A 162 13.67 3.15 5.35
N GLY A 163 14.80 3.88 5.26
CA GLY A 163 15.90 3.72 6.23
C GLY A 163 15.51 4.14 7.64
N LEU A 164 14.78 5.24 7.80
CA LEU A 164 14.25 5.66 9.09
C LEU A 164 13.27 4.64 9.67
N SER A 165 12.42 4.05 8.83
CA SER A 165 11.52 2.98 9.23
C SER A 165 12.27 1.70 9.60
N ALA A 166 13.38 1.40 8.92
CA ALA A 166 14.27 0.29 9.28
C ALA A 166 14.94 0.51 10.65
N ILE A 167 15.32 1.76 11.00
CA ILE A 167 15.80 2.12 12.35
C ILE A 167 14.73 1.82 13.39
N ILE A 168 13.49 2.21 13.14
CA ILE A 168 12.36 1.91 14.05
C ILE A 168 12.23 0.39 14.23
N GLY A 169 12.24 -0.37 13.13
CA GLY A 169 12.20 -1.83 13.15
C GLY A 169 13.35 -2.45 13.94
N ALA A 170 14.58 -1.95 13.76
CA ALA A 170 15.76 -2.44 14.49
C ALA A 170 15.66 -2.17 15.99
N ARG A 171 15.16 -1.00 16.39
CA ARG A 171 14.87 -0.70 17.80
C ARG A 171 13.83 -1.65 18.38
N MET A 172 12.75 -1.91 17.64
CA MET A 172 11.69 -2.84 18.07
C MET A 172 12.20 -4.28 18.20
N ALA A 173 13.16 -4.68 17.36
CA ALA A 173 13.82 -5.98 17.44
C ALA A 173 14.80 -6.10 18.63
N GLY A 174 15.09 -5.02 19.33
CA GLY A 174 16.06 -5.01 20.44
C GLY A 174 17.52 -4.98 19.97
N ALA A 175 17.81 -4.44 18.78
CA ALA A 175 19.19 -4.30 18.30
C ALA A 175 20.05 -3.54 19.32
N GLY A 176 21.23 -4.10 19.64
CA GLY A 176 22.15 -3.54 20.61
C GLY A 176 22.88 -2.30 20.09
N ARG A 177 23.10 -2.22 18.77
CA ARG A 177 23.72 -1.07 18.11
C ARG A 177 23.10 -0.82 16.75
N ILE A 178 22.74 0.42 16.46
CA ILE A 178 22.20 0.86 15.16
C ILE A 178 23.10 1.97 14.62
N ILE A 179 23.55 1.82 13.39
CA ILE A 179 24.42 2.75 12.65
C ILE A 179 23.65 3.18 11.40
N GLY A 180 23.46 4.49 11.21
CA GLY A 180 22.84 5.09 10.04
C GLY A 180 23.84 5.90 9.22
#